data_6a67de0bfa4a5d972714ea4dfd008242
#
_entry.id   6a67de0bfa4a5d972714ea4dfd008242
#
_cell.length_a   1.000
_cell.length_b   1.000
_cell.length_c   1.000
_cell.angle_alpha   90.00
_cell.angle_beta   90.00
_cell.angle_gamma   90.00
#
_symmetry.space_group_name_H-M   'P 1'
#
loop_
_entity.id
_entity.type
_entity.pdbx_description
1 polymer ?
#
loop_
_entity_poly.entity_id
_entity_poly.type
_entity_poly.pdbx_seq_one_letter_code
_entity_poly.pdbx_strand_id
1 'polypeptide(L)'
;QLDPAITAERPLSVYFYESGLVEGLIFETHLSFLESIKLLGFPVNPLIKPVVDDQGMINYHEQTEQKRNKLPYEIDGTVFKINEYSLRNKLGARSRSPRWAIAGKFKGQQATTNIKDIETQVGRTGALTPVAKLEPVFVAGVTVSNATLHNQDEIDRKDIRIGDTVLIERAGDVIPKVIKVIKDKRPNASLPFHIPTICPVCDQKAYRSEDEAVWRCSNISCSRQIKARIQHFASKSAMDIDGLGEKVVDQLVEKGMINSISDLFLIAKNKLSKIERFGEKSSENLILAIEKSKETTFSRFVYGLGIRNVGEHISRLLESNFNGDLTQFSESNIDELESIEGIGPIVAKEIVNFWSNKTNMTIVNECLERGVILKWESSSQGNFLEGAIFVFTGSLEKLNRKEAQEKVYSLG
;
A
#
# COMPACT_ATOMS: atom_id res chain seq x y z
N GLN A 1 10.58 1.13 -16.80
CA GLN A 1 11.96 1.44 -17.24
C GLN A 1 11.99 2.81 -17.92
N LEU A 2 13.10 3.53 -17.75
CA LEU A 2 13.28 4.87 -18.34
C LEU A 2 13.55 4.81 -19.86
N ASP A 3 14.11 3.68 -20.33
CA ASP A 3 14.40 3.47 -21.75
C ASP A 3 13.51 2.32 -22.30
N PRO A 4 12.56 2.61 -23.20
CA PRO A 4 11.72 1.59 -23.80
C PRO A 4 12.48 0.61 -24.71
N ALA A 5 13.64 0.97 -25.25
CA ALA A 5 14.46 0.08 -26.08
C ALA A 5 14.93 -1.14 -25.29
N ILE A 6 15.35 -0.96 -24.03
CA ILE A 6 15.73 -2.08 -23.14
C ILE A 6 14.54 -3.03 -22.87
N THR A 7 13.33 -2.52 -22.86
CA THR A 7 12.13 -3.34 -22.69
C THR A 7 11.81 -4.11 -23.96
N ALA A 8 12.02 -3.52 -25.12
CA ALA A 8 11.79 -4.15 -26.43
C ALA A 8 12.71 -5.35 -26.69
N GLU A 9 13.91 -5.36 -26.11
CA GLU A 9 14.86 -6.48 -26.21
C GLU A 9 14.50 -7.69 -25.34
N ARG A 10 13.52 -7.54 -24.42
CA ARG A 10 13.12 -8.62 -23.52
C ARG A 10 12.06 -9.52 -24.15
N PRO A 11 12.15 -10.84 -23.98
CA PRO A 11 11.14 -11.78 -24.46
C PRO A 11 9.89 -11.72 -23.57
N LEU A 12 9.11 -10.64 -23.70
CA LEU A 12 7.89 -10.47 -22.94
C LEU A 12 6.74 -11.23 -23.60
N SER A 13 5.89 -11.85 -22.76
CA SER A 13 4.64 -12.47 -23.19
C SER A 13 3.47 -11.75 -22.53
N VAL A 14 2.32 -11.68 -23.24
CA VAL A 14 1.09 -11.08 -22.75
C VAL A 14 -0.05 -12.08 -22.85
N TYR A 15 -0.92 -12.09 -21.84
CA TYR A 15 -2.19 -12.79 -21.87
C TYR A 15 -3.32 -11.83 -21.56
N PHE A 16 -4.35 -11.86 -22.40
CA PHE A 16 -5.58 -11.12 -22.19
C PHE A 16 -6.55 -11.96 -21.36
N TYR A 17 -7.09 -11.39 -20.29
CA TYR A 17 -7.91 -12.13 -19.32
C TYR A 17 -9.22 -11.42 -18.93
N GLU A 18 -9.37 -10.16 -19.29
CA GLU A 18 -10.58 -9.37 -19.02
C GLU A 18 -10.68 -8.22 -20.04
N SER A 19 -11.89 -7.75 -20.29
CA SER A 19 -12.11 -6.55 -21.11
C SER A 19 -12.17 -5.30 -20.24
N GLY A 20 -11.87 -4.16 -20.85
CA GLY A 20 -12.35 -2.87 -20.37
C GLY A 20 -13.76 -2.59 -20.91
N LEU A 21 -14.02 -1.35 -21.31
CA LEU A 21 -15.25 -0.99 -22.02
C LEU A 21 -15.30 -1.69 -23.38
N VAL A 22 -16.42 -2.33 -23.68
CA VAL A 22 -16.69 -2.98 -24.97
C VAL A 22 -17.90 -2.31 -25.60
N GLU A 23 -17.76 -1.79 -26.80
CA GLU A 23 -18.85 -1.22 -27.57
C GLU A 23 -19.19 -2.12 -28.77
N GLY A 24 -20.46 -2.24 -29.07
CA GLY A 24 -20.96 -2.98 -30.25
C GLY A 24 -20.98 -4.51 -30.11
N LEU A 25 -20.46 -5.10 -29.02
CA LEU A 25 -20.51 -6.52 -28.75
C LEU A 25 -21.02 -6.78 -27.33
N ILE A 26 -21.90 -7.76 -27.20
CA ILE A 26 -22.42 -8.21 -25.88
C ILE A 26 -21.99 -9.66 -25.67
N PHE A 27 -21.39 -9.92 -24.54
CA PHE A 27 -21.01 -11.25 -24.11
C PHE A 27 -21.85 -11.66 -22.89
N GLU A 28 -22.47 -12.84 -22.94
CA GLU A 28 -23.24 -13.37 -21.81
C GLU A 28 -22.32 -13.95 -20.75
N THR A 29 -21.19 -14.53 -21.16
CA THR A 29 -20.26 -15.21 -20.27
C THR A 29 -18.81 -14.76 -20.51
N HIS A 30 -18.01 -14.86 -19.45
CA HIS A 30 -16.58 -14.59 -19.56
C HIS A 30 -15.85 -15.55 -20.51
N LEU A 31 -16.28 -16.81 -20.54
CA LEU A 31 -15.67 -17.81 -21.44
C LEU A 31 -15.94 -17.43 -22.89
N SER A 32 -17.17 -17.04 -23.26
CA SER A 32 -17.49 -16.61 -24.64
C SER A 32 -16.70 -15.36 -25.05
N PHE A 33 -16.44 -14.43 -24.12
CA PHE A 33 -15.53 -13.31 -24.36
C PHE A 33 -14.11 -13.79 -24.67
N LEU A 34 -13.54 -14.68 -23.83
CA LEU A 34 -12.18 -15.20 -24.04
C LEU A 34 -12.01 -15.97 -25.34
N GLU A 35 -13.02 -16.75 -25.74
CA GLU A 35 -13.05 -17.43 -27.03
C GLU A 35 -13.08 -16.46 -28.20
N SER A 36 -13.87 -15.41 -28.09
CA SER A 36 -13.97 -14.38 -29.13
C SER A 36 -12.67 -13.61 -29.33
N ILE A 37 -12.00 -13.18 -28.25
CA ILE A 37 -10.72 -12.49 -28.39
C ILE A 37 -9.61 -13.43 -28.91
N LYS A 38 -9.67 -14.71 -28.58
CA LYS A 38 -8.78 -15.74 -29.11
C LYS A 38 -8.95 -15.90 -30.63
N LEU A 39 -10.19 -15.87 -31.13
CA LEU A 39 -10.49 -15.90 -32.58
C LEU A 39 -9.98 -14.65 -33.29
N LEU A 40 -9.91 -13.50 -32.59
CA LEU A 40 -9.33 -12.26 -33.10
C LEU A 40 -7.78 -12.26 -33.04
N GLY A 41 -7.16 -13.34 -32.58
CA GLY A 41 -5.69 -13.49 -32.53
C GLY A 41 -5.05 -12.99 -31.23
N PHE A 42 -5.82 -12.59 -30.22
CA PHE A 42 -5.26 -12.18 -28.92
C PHE A 42 -4.85 -13.40 -28.09
N PRO A 43 -3.66 -13.43 -27.49
CA PRO A 43 -3.22 -14.53 -26.65
C PRO A 43 -4.07 -14.64 -25.37
N VAL A 44 -4.67 -15.80 -25.16
CA VAL A 44 -5.40 -16.16 -23.95
C VAL A 44 -4.65 -17.30 -23.26
N ASN A 45 -4.57 -17.27 -21.93
CA ASN A 45 -3.86 -18.29 -21.17
C ASN A 45 -4.51 -19.67 -21.39
N PRO A 46 -3.76 -20.69 -21.87
CA PRO A 46 -4.32 -21.99 -22.21
C PRO A 46 -4.78 -22.81 -21.00
N LEU A 47 -4.43 -22.40 -19.78
CA LEU A 47 -4.86 -23.07 -18.55
C LEU A 47 -6.28 -22.67 -18.13
N ILE A 48 -6.87 -21.62 -18.71
CA ILE A 48 -8.23 -21.20 -18.37
C ILE A 48 -9.23 -22.29 -18.80
N LYS A 49 -10.05 -22.71 -17.86
CA LYS A 49 -11.13 -23.66 -18.10
C LYS A 49 -12.30 -23.45 -17.15
N PRO A 50 -13.53 -23.81 -17.56
CA PRO A 50 -14.67 -23.80 -16.67
C PRO A 50 -14.55 -24.89 -15.57
N VAL A 51 -15.09 -24.60 -14.40
CA VAL A 51 -15.31 -25.54 -13.30
C VAL A 51 -16.75 -25.37 -12.80
N VAL A 52 -17.37 -26.47 -12.36
CA VAL A 52 -18.82 -26.47 -12.10
C VAL A 52 -19.15 -26.24 -10.62
N ASP A 53 -18.34 -26.81 -9.73
CA ASP A 53 -18.61 -26.85 -8.29
C ASP A 53 -17.35 -26.55 -7.46
N ASP A 54 -17.49 -26.55 -6.15
CA ASP A 54 -16.40 -26.34 -5.19
C ASP A 54 -15.32 -27.41 -5.30
N GLN A 55 -15.72 -28.71 -5.49
CA GLN A 55 -14.77 -29.78 -5.68
C GLN A 55 -13.98 -29.61 -6.98
N GLY A 56 -14.61 -29.17 -8.05
CA GLY A 56 -13.96 -28.81 -9.32
C GLY A 56 -12.96 -27.68 -9.15
N MET A 57 -13.29 -26.65 -8.34
CA MET A 57 -12.36 -25.55 -7.99
C MET A 57 -11.15 -26.07 -7.22
N ILE A 58 -11.36 -26.91 -6.20
CA ILE A 58 -10.28 -27.49 -5.40
C ILE A 58 -9.36 -28.34 -6.29
N ASN A 59 -9.92 -29.26 -7.07
CA ASN A 59 -9.16 -30.11 -7.96
C ASN A 59 -8.36 -29.32 -8.99
N TYR A 60 -8.93 -28.25 -9.54
CA TYR A 60 -8.20 -27.38 -10.48
C TYR A 60 -7.03 -26.67 -9.80
N HIS A 61 -7.26 -26.16 -8.58
CA HIS A 61 -6.23 -25.50 -7.78
C HIS A 61 -5.04 -26.42 -7.51
N GLU A 62 -5.30 -27.62 -7.00
CA GLU A 62 -4.28 -28.63 -6.69
C GLU A 62 -3.50 -29.09 -7.94
N GLN A 63 -4.19 -29.37 -9.04
CA GLN A 63 -3.55 -29.74 -10.31
C GLN A 63 -2.66 -28.62 -10.87
N THR A 64 -3.06 -27.38 -10.69
CA THR A 64 -2.30 -26.21 -11.14
C THR A 64 -1.07 -26.00 -10.24
N GLU A 65 -1.22 -26.18 -8.93
CA GLU A 65 -0.09 -26.15 -7.99
C GLU A 65 0.98 -27.20 -8.34
N GLN A 66 0.57 -28.43 -8.66
CA GLN A 66 1.50 -29.51 -9.07
C GLN A 66 2.25 -29.20 -10.38
N LYS A 67 1.63 -28.44 -11.27
CA LYS A 67 2.23 -28.02 -12.55
C LYS A 67 3.07 -26.74 -12.45
N ARG A 68 3.02 -26.04 -11.33
CA ARG A 68 3.61 -24.72 -11.11
C ARG A 68 5.05 -24.60 -11.60
N ASN A 69 5.91 -25.57 -11.26
CA ASN A 69 7.33 -25.56 -11.60
C ASN A 69 7.63 -25.97 -13.06
N LYS A 70 6.62 -26.38 -13.84
CA LYS A 70 6.74 -26.76 -15.24
C LYS A 70 6.28 -25.66 -16.21
N LEU A 71 5.72 -24.58 -15.68
CA LEU A 71 5.27 -23.47 -16.48
C LEU A 71 6.45 -22.56 -16.86
N PRO A 72 6.41 -21.91 -18.04
CA PRO A 72 7.46 -20.97 -18.46
C PRO A 72 7.37 -19.60 -17.73
N TYR A 73 6.47 -19.45 -16.79
CA TYR A 73 6.27 -18.26 -15.95
C TYR A 73 5.85 -18.67 -14.55
N GLU A 74 6.15 -17.82 -13.58
CA GLU A 74 5.78 -18.06 -12.19
C GLU A 74 4.31 -17.77 -11.93
N ILE A 75 3.69 -18.58 -11.07
CA ILE A 75 2.33 -18.39 -10.57
C ILE A 75 2.30 -18.56 -9.05
N ASP A 76 1.46 -17.79 -8.38
CA ASP A 76 1.30 -17.83 -6.93
C ASP A 76 -0.08 -18.34 -6.46
N GLY A 77 -0.96 -18.62 -7.42
CA GLY A 77 -2.30 -19.12 -7.16
C GLY A 77 -3.17 -19.21 -8.41
N THR A 78 -4.44 -19.46 -8.16
CA THR A 78 -5.52 -19.52 -9.16
C THR A 78 -6.56 -18.47 -8.83
N VAL A 79 -7.21 -17.91 -9.85
CA VAL A 79 -8.34 -16.99 -9.68
C VAL A 79 -9.58 -17.63 -10.26
N PHE A 80 -10.63 -17.75 -9.44
CA PHE A 80 -11.93 -18.22 -9.84
C PHE A 80 -12.87 -17.04 -10.01
N LYS A 81 -13.56 -16.98 -11.13
CA LYS A 81 -14.47 -15.90 -11.48
C LYS A 81 -15.85 -16.51 -11.84
N ILE A 82 -16.92 -15.86 -11.44
CA ILE A 82 -18.25 -16.22 -11.92
C ILE A 82 -18.28 -16.01 -13.43
N ASN A 83 -18.73 -17.02 -14.19
CA ASN A 83 -18.70 -17.00 -15.63
C ASN A 83 -19.73 -16.05 -16.23
N GLU A 84 -20.96 -15.99 -15.70
CA GLU A 84 -22.06 -15.19 -16.18
C GLU A 84 -21.95 -13.72 -15.79
N TYR A 85 -21.92 -12.81 -16.76
CA TYR A 85 -21.82 -11.36 -16.51
C TYR A 85 -23.05 -10.80 -15.77
N SER A 86 -24.24 -11.32 -16.03
CA SER A 86 -25.47 -10.93 -15.31
C SER A 86 -25.38 -11.16 -13.80
N LEU A 87 -24.74 -12.27 -13.37
CA LEU A 87 -24.49 -12.58 -11.96
C LEU A 87 -23.37 -11.70 -11.37
N ARG A 88 -22.35 -11.38 -12.15
CA ARG A 88 -21.29 -10.44 -11.71
C ARG A 88 -21.89 -9.08 -11.39
N ASN A 89 -22.77 -8.58 -12.24
CA ASN A 89 -23.44 -7.29 -12.05
C ASN A 89 -24.31 -7.28 -10.77
N LYS A 90 -25.02 -8.38 -10.50
CA LYS A 90 -25.82 -8.52 -9.26
C LYS A 90 -24.98 -8.56 -8.00
N LEU A 91 -23.82 -9.21 -8.04
CA LEU A 91 -22.90 -9.30 -6.91
C LEU A 91 -22.13 -8.01 -6.64
N GLY A 92 -21.85 -7.25 -7.69
CA GLY A 92 -21.14 -5.99 -7.62
C GLY A 92 -19.68 -6.12 -7.16
N ALA A 93 -19.15 -5.03 -6.66
CA ALA A 93 -17.76 -4.94 -6.18
C ALA A 93 -17.71 -4.29 -4.78
N ARG A 94 -16.62 -4.54 -4.06
CA ARG A 94 -16.18 -3.77 -2.89
C ARG A 94 -15.21 -2.69 -3.36
N SER A 95 -14.85 -1.77 -2.48
CA SER A 95 -13.92 -0.67 -2.81
C SER A 95 -12.59 -1.11 -3.47
N ARG A 96 -12.12 -2.31 -3.20
CA ARG A 96 -10.82 -2.82 -3.69
C ARG A 96 -10.88 -4.18 -4.38
N SER A 97 -12.03 -4.82 -4.45
CA SER A 97 -12.14 -6.15 -5.04
C SER A 97 -13.55 -6.47 -5.53
N PRO A 98 -13.69 -7.23 -6.62
CA PRO A 98 -14.99 -7.74 -7.04
C PRO A 98 -15.53 -8.78 -6.04
N ARG A 99 -16.84 -8.87 -5.90
CA ARG A 99 -17.50 -9.92 -5.10
C ARG A 99 -17.68 -11.23 -5.88
N TRP A 100 -17.52 -11.17 -7.19
CA TRP A 100 -17.69 -12.29 -8.13
C TRP A 100 -16.38 -13.01 -8.47
N ALA A 101 -15.26 -12.67 -7.81
CA ALA A 101 -13.99 -13.34 -8.01
C ALA A 101 -13.32 -13.65 -6.67
N ILE A 102 -12.65 -14.79 -6.60
CA ILE A 102 -11.87 -15.23 -5.45
C ILE A 102 -10.50 -15.76 -5.91
N ALA A 103 -9.45 -15.42 -5.20
CA ALA A 103 -8.11 -15.93 -5.43
C ALA A 103 -7.79 -17.05 -4.43
N GLY A 104 -7.42 -18.22 -4.95
CA GLY A 104 -6.81 -19.31 -4.18
C GLY A 104 -5.29 -19.20 -4.31
N LYS A 105 -4.60 -18.85 -3.22
CA LYS A 105 -3.14 -18.80 -3.21
C LYS A 105 -2.55 -20.17 -2.95
N PHE A 106 -1.48 -20.53 -3.67
CA PHE A 106 -0.74 -21.77 -3.39
C PHE A 106 -0.02 -21.69 -2.05
N LYS A 107 0.34 -22.83 -1.52
CA LYS A 107 1.23 -22.89 -0.35
C LYS A 107 2.52 -22.16 -0.67
N GLY A 108 2.96 -21.33 0.28
CA GLY A 108 4.23 -20.63 0.14
C GLY A 108 5.38 -21.60 -0.03
N GLN A 109 6.32 -21.26 -0.90
CA GLN A 109 7.56 -22.02 -0.98
C GLN A 109 8.39 -21.80 0.27
N GLN A 110 8.97 -22.87 0.77
CA GLN A 110 9.73 -22.88 2.00
C GLN A 110 11.19 -23.17 1.74
N ALA A 111 12.06 -22.54 2.52
CA ALA A 111 13.49 -22.80 2.54
C ALA A 111 14.03 -22.76 3.97
N THR A 112 15.12 -23.48 4.19
CA THR A 112 15.82 -23.45 5.47
C THR A 112 17.03 -22.53 5.37
N THR A 113 17.20 -21.64 6.37
CA THR A 113 18.33 -20.72 6.46
C THR A 113 18.67 -20.41 7.91
N ASN A 114 19.77 -19.68 8.15
CA ASN A 114 20.21 -19.28 9.48
C ASN A 114 19.93 -17.79 9.72
N ILE A 115 19.55 -17.44 10.96
CA ILE A 115 19.43 -16.07 11.41
C ILE A 115 20.81 -15.58 11.81
N LYS A 116 21.35 -14.62 11.07
CA LYS A 116 22.64 -13.96 11.37
C LYS A 116 22.49 -12.93 12.48
N ASP A 117 21.39 -12.17 12.44
CA ASP A 117 21.10 -11.08 13.34
C ASP A 117 19.59 -10.77 13.35
N ILE A 118 19.13 -10.02 14.36
CA ILE A 118 17.76 -9.49 14.42
C ILE A 118 17.83 -7.98 14.63
N GLU A 119 17.41 -7.26 13.63
CA GLU A 119 17.40 -5.80 13.62
C GLU A 119 16.00 -5.26 13.93
N THR A 120 15.91 -4.23 14.76
CA THR A 120 14.64 -3.56 15.04
C THR A 120 14.48 -2.32 14.16
N GLN A 121 13.51 -2.34 13.26
CA GLN A 121 13.20 -1.22 12.37
C GLN A 121 12.09 -0.35 12.95
N VAL A 122 12.18 0.96 12.72
CA VAL A 122 11.18 1.94 13.16
C VAL A 122 10.28 2.31 11.98
N GLY A 123 9.00 2.02 12.09
CA GLY A 123 8.00 2.36 11.09
C GLY A 123 7.46 3.80 11.21
N ARG A 124 6.62 4.20 10.26
CA ARG A 124 5.99 5.53 10.18
C ARG A 124 5.26 5.96 11.46
N THR A 125 4.57 5.01 12.10
CA THR A 125 3.80 5.25 13.33
C THR A 125 4.63 4.99 14.59
N GLY A 126 5.96 4.97 14.48
CA GLY A 126 6.87 4.63 15.58
C GLY A 126 6.94 3.12 15.89
N ALA A 127 6.19 2.28 15.19
CA ALA A 127 6.19 0.83 15.44
C ALA A 127 7.61 0.25 15.33
N LEU A 128 8.05 -0.48 16.35
CA LEU A 128 9.30 -1.21 16.38
C LEU A 128 9.05 -2.62 15.84
N THR A 129 9.51 -2.86 14.62
CA THR A 129 9.29 -4.15 13.92
C THR A 129 10.60 -4.92 13.86
N PRO A 130 10.69 -6.10 14.48
CA PRO A 130 11.86 -6.94 14.41
C PRO A 130 11.94 -7.63 13.04
N VAL A 131 13.13 -7.60 12.43
CA VAL A 131 13.44 -8.19 11.13
C VAL A 131 14.65 -9.10 11.27
N ALA A 132 14.50 -10.37 10.96
CA ALA A 132 15.61 -11.31 10.93
C ALA A 132 16.48 -11.03 9.68
N LYS A 133 17.79 -10.86 9.91
CA LYS A 133 18.83 -10.88 8.87
C LYS A 133 19.23 -12.32 8.67
N LEU A 134 19.04 -12.83 7.47
CA LEU A 134 19.21 -14.23 7.14
C LEU A 134 20.49 -14.47 6.34
N GLU A 135 21.04 -15.68 6.45
CA GLU A 135 21.91 -16.19 5.41
C GLU A 135 21.12 -16.19 4.09
N PRO A 136 21.65 -15.57 3.01
CA PRO A 136 20.91 -15.50 1.75
C PRO A 136 20.52 -16.89 1.25
N VAL A 137 19.23 -17.10 0.98
CA VAL A 137 18.69 -18.35 0.49
C VAL A 137 17.74 -18.10 -0.67
N PHE A 138 17.82 -18.94 -1.69
CA PHE A 138 16.94 -18.86 -2.85
C PHE A 138 15.60 -19.54 -2.55
N VAL A 139 14.50 -18.80 -2.67
CA VAL A 139 13.14 -19.29 -2.47
C VAL A 139 12.14 -18.50 -3.30
N ALA A 140 11.23 -19.19 -3.96
CA ALA A 140 10.20 -18.59 -4.81
C ALA A 140 10.80 -17.57 -5.82
N GLY A 141 11.82 -17.99 -6.59
CA GLY A 141 12.40 -17.20 -7.68
C GLY A 141 13.32 -16.03 -7.26
N VAL A 142 13.51 -15.79 -5.96
CA VAL A 142 14.35 -14.68 -5.47
C VAL A 142 15.28 -15.13 -4.35
N THR A 143 16.37 -14.37 -4.17
CA THR A 143 17.25 -14.53 -3.00
C THR A 143 16.70 -13.71 -1.83
N VAL A 144 16.36 -14.40 -0.74
CA VAL A 144 15.82 -13.83 0.49
C VAL A 144 16.95 -13.68 1.51
N SER A 145 17.16 -12.46 2.00
CA SER A 145 18.14 -12.12 3.05
C SER A 145 17.49 -11.49 4.28
N ASN A 146 16.19 -11.22 4.25
CA ASN A 146 15.45 -10.64 5.37
C ASN A 146 14.08 -11.32 5.49
N ALA A 147 13.61 -11.51 6.74
CA ALA A 147 12.24 -11.96 7.01
C ALA A 147 11.65 -11.20 8.19
N THR A 148 10.36 -10.87 8.10
CA THR A 148 9.69 -10.24 9.25
C THR A 148 9.48 -11.22 10.39
N LEU A 149 9.66 -10.72 11.62
CA LEU A 149 9.32 -11.45 12.85
C LEU A 149 8.04 -10.89 13.50
N HIS A 150 7.39 -9.95 12.84
CA HIS A 150 6.14 -9.28 13.23
C HIS A 150 6.23 -8.47 14.53
N ASN A 151 6.33 -9.09 15.70
CA ASN A 151 6.38 -8.46 17.02
C ASN A 151 7.07 -9.37 18.04
N GLN A 152 7.18 -8.91 19.29
CA GLN A 152 7.80 -9.68 20.38
C GLN A 152 7.02 -10.97 20.68
N ASP A 153 5.70 -10.92 20.69
CA ASP A 153 4.87 -12.08 21.02
C ASP A 153 5.08 -13.25 20.02
N GLU A 154 5.29 -12.94 18.75
CA GLU A 154 5.64 -13.94 17.73
C GLU A 154 7.05 -14.51 17.93
N ILE A 155 8.00 -13.69 18.35
CA ILE A 155 9.36 -14.13 18.69
C ILE A 155 9.32 -15.09 19.88
N ASP A 156 8.62 -14.71 20.93
CA ASP A 156 8.48 -15.50 22.15
C ASP A 156 7.74 -16.82 21.87
N ARG A 157 6.61 -16.75 21.14
CA ARG A 157 5.80 -17.92 20.77
C ARG A 157 6.60 -18.96 19.98
N LYS A 158 7.46 -18.51 19.08
CA LYS A 158 8.29 -19.37 18.23
C LYS A 158 9.65 -19.65 18.85
N ASP A 159 10.00 -18.98 19.95
CA ASP A 159 11.32 -19.03 20.61
C ASP A 159 12.45 -18.75 19.62
N ILE A 160 12.36 -17.62 18.88
CA ILE A 160 13.33 -17.25 17.85
C ILE A 160 14.53 -16.56 18.50
N ARG A 161 15.74 -16.99 18.10
CA ARG A 161 17.01 -16.46 18.63
C ARG A 161 18.00 -16.21 17.49
N ILE A 162 18.96 -15.33 17.74
CA ILE A 162 20.09 -15.13 16.81
C ILE A 162 20.91 -16.43 16.76
N GLY A 163 21.30 -16.82 15.56
CA GLY A 163 22.01 -18.09 15.31
C GLY A 163 21.11 -19.28 15.00
N ASP A 164 19.79 -19.16 15.18
CA ASP A 164 18.86 -20.25 14.87
C ASP A 164 18.83 -20.61 13.40
N THR A 165 18.73 -21.92 13.14
CA THR A 165 18.29 -22.43 11.86
C THR A 165 16.77 -22.37 11.80
N VAL A 166 16.21 -21.69 10.80
CA VAL A 166 14.78 -21.44 10.67
C VAL A 166 14.23 -21.92 9.33
N LEU A 167 12.97 -22.33 9.32
CA LEU A 167 12.18 -22.52 8.12
C LEU A 167 11.47 -21.21 7.80
N ILE A 168 11.77 -20.62 6.65
CA ILE A 168 11.09 -19.45 6.13
C ILE A 168 10.11 -19.83 5.03
N GLU A 169 9.10 -18.98 4.83
CA GLU A 169 8.11 -19.12 3.77
C GLU A 169 7.94 -17.82 3.03
N ARG A 170 7.90 -17.92 1.70
CA ARG A 170 7.50 -16.83 0.81
C ARG A 170 6.32 -17.29 -0.05
N ALA A 171 5.21 -16.60 0.05
CA ALA A 171 4.02 -16.81 -0.78
C ALA A 171 3.91 -15.67 -1.79
N GLY A 172 4.14 -15.96 -3.07
CA GLY A 172 4.10 -14.96 -4.15
C GLY A 172 5.04 -13.78 -3.90
N ASP A 173 4.55 -12.56 -4.08
CA ASP A 173 5.30 -11.32 -3.85
C ASP A 173 5.17 -10.78 -2.41
N VAL A 174 4.84 -11.65 -1.46
CA VAL A 174 4.66 -11.29 -0.05
C VAL A 174 6.02 -11.29 0.67
N ILE A 175 6.14 -10.43 1.70
CA ILE A 175 7.32 -10.35 2.57
C ILE A 175 7.58 -11.71 3.21
N PRO A 176 8.80 -12.28 3.11
CA PRO A 176 9.15 -13.54 3.73
C PRO A 176 8.93 -13.53 5.25
N LYS A 177 8.42 -14.62 5.79
CA LYS A 177 8.19 -14.78 7.24
C LYS A 177 8.86 -16.04 7.77
N VAL A 178 9.28 -16.01 9.02
CA VAL A 178 9.76 -17.19 9.73
C VAL A 178 8.56 -18.02 10.18
N ILE A 179 8.52 -19.31 9.75
CA ILE A 179 7.44 -20.25 10.10
C ILE A 179 7.75 -20.91 11.43
N LYS A 180 8.94 -21.52 11.54
CA LYS A 180 9.38 -22.22 12.76
C LYS A 180 10.90 -22.26 12.87
N VAL A 181 11.37 -22.46 14.11
CA VAL A 181 12.76 -22.74 14.43
C VAL A 181 13.00 -24.24 14.37
N ILE A 182 14.14 -24.65 13.84
CA ILE A 182 14.62 -26.04 13.84
C ILE A 182 15.50 -26.22 15.10
N LYS A 183 14.87 -26.55 16.21
CA LYS A 183 15.51 -26.56 17.54
C LYS A 183 16.71 -27.50 17.64
N ASP A 184 16.70 -28.62 16.92
CA ASP A 184 17.78 -29.59 16.90
C ASP A 184 19.09 -29.04 16.29
N LYS A 185 19.00 -27.92 15.56
CA LYS A 185 20.15 -27.24 14.96
C LYS A 185 20.53 -25.94 15.67
N ARG A 186 19.95 -25.68 16.84
CA ARG A 186 20.20 -24.46 17.61
C ARG A 186 21.60 -24.49 18.24
N PRO A 187 22.39 -23.40 18.13
CA PRO A 187 23.65 -23.26 18.88
C PRO A 187 23.42 -23.27 20.39
N ASN A 188 24.27 -23.96 21.16
CA ASN A 188 24.12 -24.13 22.60
C ASN A 188 24.14 -22.80 23.42
N ALA A 189 24.73 -21.74 22.87
CA ALA A 189 24.89 -20.44 23.54
C ALA A 189 23.90 -19.36 23.04
N SER A 190 22.83 -19.73 22.32
CA SER A 190 21.87 -18.75 21.81
C SER A 190 21.01 -18.14 22.91
N LEU A 191 20.97 -16.80 22.99
CA LEU A 191 20.15 -16.06 23.97
C LEU A 191 18.82 -15.63 23.34
N PRO A 192 17.73 -15.54 24.16
CA PRO A 192 16.47 -14.95 23.73
C PRO A 192 16.67 -13.52 23.23
N PHE A 193 15.96 -13.15 22.16
CA PHE A 193 15.96 -11.79 21.64
C PHE A 193 14.78 -11.02 22.23
N HIS A 194 15.04 -9.79 22.64
CA HIS A 194 14.01 -8.85 23.09
C HIS A 194 14.09 -7.55 22.30
N ILE A 195 12.94 -7.06 21.84
CA ILE A 195 12.86 -5.74 21.23
C ILE A 195 13.35 -4.70 22.24
N PRO A 196 14.25 -3.79 21.84
CA PRO A 196 14.80 -2.81 22.77
C PRO A 196 13.72 -1.88 23.31
N THR A 197 13.78 -1.58 24.60
CA THR A 197 12.91 -0.59 25.28
C THR A 197 13.30 0.86 24.96
N ILE A 198 14.36 1.04 24.18
CA ILE A 198 14.88 2.32 23.69
C ILE A 198 14.83 2.28 22.16
N CYS A 199 14.38 3.34 21.54
CA CYS A 199 14.34 3.47 20.07
C CYS A 199 15.75 3.42 19.49
N PRO A 200 16.06 2.53 18.55
CA PRO A 200 17.41 2.39 17.99
C PRO A 200 17.85 3.57 17.09
N VAL A 201 16.96 4.54 16.85
CA VAL A 201 17.22 5.68 15.98
C VAL A 201 17.38 7.00 16.70
N CYS A 202 16.62 7.21 17.78
CA CYS A 202 16.60 8.49 18.50
C CYS A 202 16.81 8.37 20.01
N ASP A 203 17.16 7.19 20.50
CA ASP A 203 17.46 6.85 21.90
C ASP A 203 16.37 7.21 22.92
N GLN A 204 15.17 7.55 22.44
CA GLN A 204 14.02 7.81 23.32
C GLN A 204 13.35 6.50 23.74
N LYS A 205 12.73 6.52 24.92
CA LYS A 205 12.04 5.36 25.48
C LYS A 205 10.91 4.90 24.57
N ALA A 206 10.89 3.61 24.25
CA ALA A 206 9.78 2.96 23.58
C ALA A 206 8.72 2.53 24.60
N TYR A 207 7.48 2.47 24.19
CA TYR A 207 6.36 2.03 25.02
C TYR A 207 5.53 0.98 24.27
N ARG A 208 4.81 0.18 25.04
CA ARG A 208 3.80 -0.76 24.55
C ARG A 208 2.55 -0.57 25.38
N SER A 209 1.42 -0.29 24.74
CA SER A 209 0.12 -0.28 25.41
C SER A 209 -0.29 -1.70 25.78
N GLU A 210 -1.06 -1.87 26.88
CA GLU A 210 -1.51 -3.19 27.34
C GLU A 210 -2.32 -3.94 26.30
N ASP A 211 -3.10 -3.21 25.48
CA ASP A 211 -3.94 -3.76 24.42
C ASP A 211 -3.21 -3.97 23.08
N GLU A 212 -1.91 -3.65 22.99
CA GLU A 212 -1.15 -3.74 21.75
C GLU A 212 0.02 -4.71 21.82
N ALA A 213 0.18 -5.51 20.75
CA ALA A 213 1.34 -6.39 20.58
C ALA A 213 2.63 -5.67 20.12
N VAL A 214 2.55 -4.35 19.83
CA VAL A 214 3.61 -3.61 19.12
C VAL A 214 4.23 -2.57 20.05
N TRP A 215 5.56 -2.64 20.22
CA TRP A 215 6.36 -1.57 20.83
C TRP A 215 6.46 -0.36 19.90
N ARG A 216 6.45 0.85 20.48
CA ARG A 216 6.50 2.10 19.71
C ARG A 216 7.46 3.11 20.28
N CYS A 217 8.19 3.78 19.39
CA CYS A 217 8.89 5.01 19.71
C CYS A 217 7.88 6.15 19.88
N SER A 218 7.85 6.79 21.03
CA SER A 218 6.97 7.93 21.33
C SER A 218 7.45 9.26 20.73
N ASN A 219 8.69 9.33 20.28
CA ASN A 219 9.27 10.57 19.76
C ASN A 219 8.81 10.87 18.33
N ILE A 220 7.89 11.81 18.19
CA ILE A 220 7.39 12.26 16.87
C ILE A 220 8.47 12.96 16.03
N SER A 221 9.52 13.45 16.67
CA SER A 221 10.71 14.05 16.03
C SER A 221 11.80 13.02 15.71
N CYS A 222 11.51 11.72 15.87
CA CYS A 222 12.41 10.67 15.41
C CYS A 222 12.64 10.77 13.89
N SER A 223 13.90 10.87 13.47
CA SER A 223 14.24 11.07 12.05
C SER A 223 13.63 10.00 11.14
N ARG A 224 13.55 8.74 11.59
CA ARG A 224 12.92 7.67 10.82
C ARG A 224 11.40 7.86 10.68
N GLN A 225 10.72 8.35 11.70
CA GLN A 225 9.30 8.66 11.62
C GLN A 225 9.04 9.86 10.70
N ILE A 226 9.86 10.91 10.82
CA ILE A 226 9.78 12.09 9.95
C ILE A 226 9.95 11.67 8.48
N LYS A 227 11.00 10.93 8.14
CA LYS A 227 11.23 10.43 6.78
C LYS A 227 10.02 9.66 6.24
N ALA A 228 9.52 8.70 7.01
CA ALA A 228 8.40 7.88 6.60
C ALA A 228 7.06 8.65 6.49
N ARG A 229 6.84 9.67 7.32
CA ARG A 229 5.67 10.57 7.21
C ARG A 229 5.75 11.42 5.96
N ILE A 230 6.91 11.99 5.66
CA ILE A 230 7.13 12.80 4.45
C ILE A 230 6.94 11.95 3.19
N GLN A 231 7.50 10.74 3.15
CA GLN A 231 7.30 9.81 2.03
C GLN A 231 5.83 9.46 1.83
N HIS A 232 5.10 9.20 2.92
CA HIS A 232 3.67 8.93 2.85
C HIS A 232 2.88 10.15 2.36
N PHE A 233 3.15 11.33 2.92
CA PHE A 233 2.51 12.58 2.53
C PHE A 233 2.76 12.90 1.05
N ALA A 234 3.97 12.66 0.55
CA ALA A 234 4.32 12.88 -0.85
C ALA A 234 3.79 11.80 -1.81
N SER A 235 3.27 10.68 -1.30
CA SER A 235 2.86 9.54 -2.13
C SER A 235 1.75 9.91 -3.12
N LYS A 236 1.63 9.09 -4.19
CA LYS A 236 0.64 9.30 -5.27
C LYS A 236 -0.80 9.35 -4.79
N SER A 237 -1.15 8.56 -3.76
CA SER A 237 -2.50 8.55 -3.17
C SER A 237 -2.75 9.71 -2.19
N ALA A 238 -1.71 10.40 -1.75
CA ALA A 238 -1.77 11.58 -0.90
C ALA A 238 -1.55 12.85 -1.73
N MET A 239 -0.52 13.64 -1.46
CA MET A 239 -0.27 14.94 -2.12
C MET A 239 0.33 14.80 -3.53
N ASP A 240 0.77 13.60 -3.96
CA ASP A 240 1.30 13.31 -5.31
C ASP A 240 2.47 14.22 -5.71
N ILE A 241 3.46 14.33 -4.84
CA ILE A 241 4.65 15.15 -5.08
C ILE A 241 5.67 14.32 -5.86
N ASP A 242 5.65 14.45 -7.17
CA ASP A 242 6.61 13.75 -8.03
C ASP A 242 8.04 14.22 -7.80
N GLY A 243 8.99 13.31 -7.89
CA GLY A 243 10.41 13.59 -7.64
C GLY A 243 10.84 13.55 -6.17
N LEU A 244 9.92 13.45 -5.21
CA LEU A 244 10.22 13.33 -3.77
C LEU A 244 10.32 11.86 -3.34
N GLY A 245 11.20 11.10 -3.97
CA GLY A 245 11.46 9.70 -3.63
C GLY A 245 12.25 9.52 -2.34
N GLU A 246 12.38 8.25 -1.88
CA GLU A 246 13.01 7.88 -0.60
C GLU A 246 14.39 8.51 -0.41
N LYS A 247 15.27 8.41 -1.43
CA LYS A 247 16.65 8.95 -1.35
C LYS A 247 16.69 10.47 -1.23
N VAL A 248 15.73 11.18 -1.81
CA VAL A 248 15.64 12.64 -1.72
C VAL A 248 15.17 13.04 -0.33
N VAL A 249 14.13 12.37 0.18
CA VAL A 249 13.63 12.59 1.54
C VAL A 249 14.72 12.31 2.58
N ASP A 250 15.47 11.23 2.42
CA ASP A 250 16.59 10.88 3.30
C ASP A 250 17.60 12.02 3.39
N GLN A 251 18.07 12.54 2.25
CA GLN A 251 19.03 13.63 2.22
C GLN A 251 18.47 14.94 2.79
N LEU A 252 17.20 15.28 2.49
CA LEU A 252 16.56 16.48 3.01
C LEU A 252 16.46 16.47 4.54
N VAL A 253 16.08 15.33 5.11
CA VAL A 253 15.97 15.18 6.58
C VAL A 253 17.35 15.12 7.23
N GLU A 254 18.29 14.36 6.69
CA GLU A 254 19.66 14.24 7.24
C GLU A 254 20.44 15.56 7.22
N LYS A 255 20.20 16.40 6.21
CA LYS A 255 20.79 17.75 6.13
C LYS A 255 20.00 18.79 6.94
N GLY A 256 18.96 18.40 7.67
CA GLY A 256 18.12 19.30 8.48
C GLY A 256 17.35 20.33 7.66
N MET A 257 17.12 20.05 6.37
CA MET A 257 16.39 20.97 5.49
C MET A 257 14.87 20.90 5.70
N ILE A 258 14.36 19.76 6.13
CA ILE A 258 12.97 19.49 6.48
C ILE A 258 12.89 18.63 7.74
N ASN A 259 11.97 18.98 8.65
CA ASN A 259 11.70 18.26 9.91
C ASN A 259 10.22 17.89 10.06
N SER A 260 9.37 18.40 9.17
CA SER A 260 7.93 18.15 9.14
C SER A 260 7.41 18.12 7.70
N ILE A 261 6.18 17.64 7.52
CA ILE A 261 5.51 17.69 6.21
C ILE A 261 5.26 19.13 5.74
N SER A 262 5.02 20.06 6.67
CA SER A 262 4.79 21.46 6.35
C SER A 262 6.04 22.15 5.80
N ASP A 263 7.25 21.72 6.19
CA ASP A 263 8.52 22.30 5.69
C ASP A 263 8.74 22.06 4.21
N LEU A 264 8.05 21.07 3.62
CA LEU A 264 8.09 20.83 2.18
C LEU A 264 7.72 22.09 1.39
N PHE A 265 6.75 22.86 1.87
CA PHE A 265 6.25 24.07 1.21
C PHE A 265 7.16 25.29 1.38
N LEU A 266 8.25 25.16 2.16
CA LEU A 266 9.27 26.20 2.34
C LEU A 266 10.60 25.88 1.64
N ILE A 267 10.66 24.77 0.90
CA ILE A 267 11.90 24.38 0.22
C ILE A 267 12.18 25.37 -0.93
N ALA A 268 13.34 26.03 -0.84
CA ALA A 268 13.81 26.92 -1.91
C ALA A 268 14.72 26.17 -2.90
N LYS A 269 14.62 26.52 -4.20
CA LYS A 269 15.42 25.91 -5.29
C LYS A 269 16.94 25.88 -4.99
N ASN A 270 17.49 26.94 -4.40
CA ASN A 270 18.90 27.04 -4.05
C ASN A 270 19.36 26.07 -2.95
N LYS A 271 18.44 25.55 -2.13
CA LYS A 271 18.72 24.52 -1.14
C LYS A 271 18.80 23.13 -1.78
N LEU A 272 18.02 22.88 -2.84
CA LEU A 272 17.98 21.59 -3.55
C LEU A 272 19.29 21.30 -4.31
N SER A 273 20.02 22.33 -4.76
CA SER A 273 21.32 22.16 -5.41
C SER A 273 22.40 21.53 -4.51
N LYS A 274 22.15 21.48 -3.19
CA LYS A 274 23.04 20.82 -2.21
C LYS A 274 22.78 19.32 -2.04
N ILE A 275 21.76 18.78 -2.71
CA ILE A 275 21.41 17.36 -2.69
C ILE A 275 22.22 16.63 -3.76
N GLU A 276 22.82 15.51 -3.40
CA GLU A 276 23.57 14.69 -4.36
C GLU A 276 22.67 14.22 -5.51
N ARG A 277 23.22 14.32 -6.73
CA ARG A 277 22.54 13.92 -7.98
C ARG A 277 21.27 14.73 -8.29
N PHE A 278 21.14 15.91 -7.69
CA PHE A 278 20.01 16.81 -7.95
C PHE A 278 20.48 17.98 -8.82
N GLY A 279 20.23 17.88 -10.12
CA GLY A 279 20.54 18.93 -11.08
C GLY A 279 19.51 20.05 -11.07
N GLU A 280 19.79 21.10 -11.83
CA GLU A 280 18.92 22.28 -11.94
C GLU A 280 17.48 21.91 -12.37
N LYS A 281 17.36 21.10 -13.43
CA LYS A 281 16.08 20.65 -13.96
C LYS A 281 15.29 19.79 -12.94
N SER A 282 15.98 18.91 -12.18
CA SER A 282 15.32 18.11 -11.15
C SER A 282 14.82 18.98 -10.00
N SER A 283 15.59 20.01 -9.63
CA SER A 283 15.18 20.99 -8.61
C SER A 283 13.95 21.77 -9.05
N GLU A 284 13.91 22.24 -10.29
CA GLU A 284 12.74 22.95 -10.85
C GLU A 284 11.50 22.06 -10.87
N ASN A 285 11.65 20.82 -11.37
CA ASN A 285 10.53 19.87 -11.42
C ASN A 285 9.97 19.57 -10.02
N LEU A 286 10.82 19.39 -9.02
CA LEU A 286 10.36 19.14 -7.66
C LEU A 286 9.64 20.36 -7.07
N ILE A 287 10.15 21.58 -7.26
CA ILE A 287 9.46 22.79 -6.81
C ILE A 287 8.10 22.93 -7.49
N LEU A 288 8.02 22.70 -8.80
CA LEU A 288 6.73 22.72 -9.52
C LEU A 288 5.76 21.65 -9.01
N ALA A 289 6.26 20.45 -8.69
CA ALA A 289 5.44 19.37 -8.13
C ALA A 289 4.92 19.74 -6.72
N ILE A 290 5.75 20.36 -5.88
CA ILE A 290 5.36 20.86 -4.56
C ILE A 290 4.29 21.97 -4.70
N GLU A 291 4.50 22.96 -5.57
CA GLU A 291 3.51 24.04 -5.78
C GLU A 291 2.19 23.47 -6.32
N LYS A 292 2.23 22.55 -7.27
CA LYS A 292 1.04 21.88 -7.81
C LYS A 292 0.29 21.10 -6.72
N SER A 293 1.00 20.50 -5.78
CA SER A 293 0.41 19.68 -4.71
C SER A 293 -0.37 20.50 -3.67
N LYS A 294 -0.17 21.82 -3.62
CA LYS A 294 -0.90 22.71 -2.71
C LYS A 294 -2.41 22.70 -2.99
N GLU A 295 -2.82 22.51 -4.23
CA GLU A 295 -4.23 22.34 -4.58
C GLU A 295 -4.58 20.84 -4.55
N THR A 296 -5.31 20.43 -3.53
CA THR A 296 -5.65 19.00 -3.31
C THR A 296 -7.07 18.85 -2.77
N THR A 297 -7.57 17.60 -2.69
CA THR A 297 -8.85 17.33 -2.04
C THR A 297 -8.69 17.10 -0.54
N PHE A 298 -9.77 17.30 0.22
CA PHE A 298 -9.80 16.99 1.64
C PHE A 298 -9.36 15.54 1.91
N SER A 299 -9.91 14.56 1.19
CA SER A 299 -9.59 13.14 1.41
C SER A 299 -8.12 12.82 1.19
N ARG A 300 -7.49 13.40 0.17
CA ARG A 300 -6.06 13.20 -0.12
C ARG A 300 -5.17 13.82 0.96
N PHE A 301 -5.53 15.00 1.41
CA PHE A 301 -4.81 15.68 2.49
C PHE A 301 -4.91 14.89 3.81
N VAL A 302 -6.14 14.53 4.23
CA VAL A 302 -6.38 13.75 5.46
C VAL A 302 -5.66 12.39 5.39
N TYR A 303 -5.70 11.70 4.25
CA TYR A 303 -4.91 10.48 4.05
C TYR A 303 -3.42 10.76 4.19
N GLY A 304 -2.92 11.86 3.63
CA GLY A 304 -1.53 12.31 3.69
C GLY A 304 -1.05 12.59 5.12
N LEU A 305 -1.90 13.12 6.00
CA LEU A 305 -1.58 13.33 7.42
C LEU A 305 -1.20 12.04 8.13
N GLY A 306 -1.62 10.88 7.60
CA GLY A 306 -1.24 9.57 8.09
C GLY A 306 -1.83 9.22 9.45
N ILE A 307 -3.04 9.71 9.75
CA ILE A 307 -3.81 9.35 10.93
C ILE A 307 -3.92 7.82 10.98
N ARG A 308 -3.67 7.25 12.14
CA ARG A 308 -3.66 5.80 12.31
C ARG A 308 -5.04 5.21 12.00
N ASN A 309 -5.06 4.09 11.29
CA ASN A 309 -6.27 3.41 10.82
C ASN A 309 -7.15 4.21 9.84
N VAL A 310 -6.73 5.42 9.45
CA VAL A 310 -7.40 6.22 8.41
C VAL A 310 -6.69 5.98 7.08
N GLY A 311 -7.30 5.13 6.25
CA GLY A 311 -6.86 4.85 4.87
C GLY A 311 -7.62 5.69 3.85
N GLU A 312 -7.30 5.54 2.57
CA GLU A 312 -7.96 6.28 1.47
C GLU A 312 -9.49 6.19 1.50
N HIS A 313 -10.04 5.01 1.82
CA HIS A 313 -11.49 4.82 1.91
C HIS A 313 -12.11 5.64 3.05
N ILE A 314 -11.54 5.54 4.26
CA ILE A 314 -12.02 6.31 5.42
C ILE A 314 -11.88 7.82 5.16
N SER A 315 -10.79 8.25 4.54
CA SER A 315 -10.60 9.67 4.21
C SER A 315 -11.69 10.21 3.27
N ARG A 316 -12.17 9.41 2.32
CA ARG A 316 -13.30 9.79 1.45
C ARG A 316 -14.64 9.80 2.19
N LEU A 317 -14.87 8.84 3.10
CA LEU A 317 -16.06 8.87 3.96
C LEU A 317 -16.09 10.13 4.82
N LEU A 318 -14.96 10.51 5.40
CA LEU A 318 -14.82 11.74 6.16
C LEU A 318 -15.06 12.98 5.27
N GLU A 319 -14.48 13.02 4.07
CA GLU A 319 -14.72 14.10 3.10
C GLU A 319 -16.20 14.29 2.80
N SER A 320 -16.93 13.20 2.52
CA SER A 320 -18.36 13.26 2.21
C SER A 320 -19.21 13.67 3.41
N ASN A 321 -18.88 13.20 4.62
CA ASN A 321 -19.69 13.50 5.81
C ASN A 321 -19.45 14.91 6.37
N PHE A 322 -18.22 15.41 6.25
CA PHE A 322 -17.86 16.76 6.69
C PHE A 322 -17.87 17.79 5.54
N ASN A 323 -18.36 17.43 4.35
CA ASN A 323 -18.41 18.30 3.16
C ASN A 323 -17.09 19.01 2.86
N GLY A 324 -15.96 18.33 3.11
CA GLY A 324 -14.63 18.90 2.94
C GLY A 324 -14.23 19.95 3.97
N ASP A 325 -15.04 20.18 5.01
CA ASP A 325 -14.75 21.15 6.09
C ASP A 325 -13.77 20.54 7.10
N LEU A 326 -12.51 20.98 7.01
CA LEU A 326 -11.44 20.52 7.90
C LEU A 326 -11.64 21.00 9.34
N THR A 327 -12.28 22.16 9.55
CA THR A 327 -12.54 22.71 10.88
C THR A 327 -13.55 21.84 11.61
N GLN A 328 -14.70 21.59 10.98
CA GLN A 328 -15.72 20.69 11.54
C GLN A 328 -15.14 19.30 11.83
N PHE A 329 -14.34 18.74 10.91
CA PHE A 329 -13.69 17.46 11.12
C PHE A 329 -12.71 17.47 12.29
N SER A 330 -11.92 18.55 12.46
CA SER A 330 -10.93 18.65 13.54
C SER A 330 -11.56 18.77 14.93
N GLU A 331 -12.78 19.27 15.01
CA GLU A 331 -13.55 19.47 16.25
C GLU A 331 -14.49 18.29 16.56
N SER A 332 -14.59 17.30 15.66
CA SER A 332 -15.49 16.16 15.81
C SER A 332 -15.17 15.30 17.04
N ASN A 333 -16.21 14.78 17.68
CA ASN A 333 -16.09 13.88 18.84
C ASN A 333 -16.25 12.41 18.43
N ILE A 334 -16.03 11.49 19.39
CA ILE A 334 -16.09 10.04 19.14
C ILE A 334 -17.48 9.62 18.67
N ASP A 335 -18.55 10.09 19.32
CA ASP A 335 -19.94 9.68 19.01
C ASP A 335 -20.35 10.12 17.60
N GLU A 336 -19.96 11.33 17.19
CA GLU A 336 -20.18 11.85 15.85
C GLU A 336 -19.46 11.02 14.80
N LEU A 337 -18.19 10.67 15.03
CA LEU A 337 -17.40 9.87 14.12
C LEU A 337 -17.94 8.42 14.02
N GLU A 338 -18.38 7.82 15.11
CA GLU A 338 -18.98 6.47 15.13
C GLU A 338 -20.34 6.41 14.44
N SER A 339 -21.06 7.53 14.34
CA SER A 339 -22.31 7.62 13.60
C SER A 339 -22.14 7.44 12.08
N ILE A 340 -20.91 7.61 11.57
CA ILE A 340 -20.57 7.45 10.15
C ILE A 340 -20.42 5.96 9.84
N GLU A 341 -21.25 5.45 8.91
CA GLU A 341 -21.15 4.04 8.48
C GLU A 341 -19.74 3.73 7.95
N GLY A 342 -19.10 2.73 8.54
CA GLY A 342 -17.73 2.31 8.21
C GLY A 342 -16.64 2.88 9.13
N ILE A 343 -16.98 3.72 10.11
CA ILE A 343 -16.06 4.19 11.14
C ILE A 343 -16.43 3.55 12.48
N GLY A 344 -15.55 2.70 12.98
CA GLY A 344 -15.70 2.05 14.28
C GLY A 344 -14.90 2.76 15.40
N PRO A 345 -15.09 2.33 16.68
CA PRO A 345 -14.53 2.99 17.87
C PRO A 345 -13.01 3.14 17.83
N ILE A 346 -12.29 2.18 17.24
CA ILE A 346 -10.82 2.26 17.11
C ILE A 346 -10.42 3.41 16.20
N VAL A 347 -11.10 3.59 15.07
CA VAL A 347 -10.79 4.65 14.11
C VAL A 347 -11.18 6.01 14.66
N ALA A 348 -12.37 6.13 15.26
CA ALA A 348 -12.86 7.36 15.90
C ALA A 348 -11.88 7.85 16.98
N LYS A 349 -11.44 6.95 17.87
CA LYS A 349 -10.45 7.26 18.92
C LYS A 349 -9.12 7.76 18.34
N GLU A 350 -8.62 7.13 17.28
CA GLU A 350 -7.36 7.56 16.65
C GLU A 350 -7.48 8.95 15.99
N ILE A 351 -8.64 9.28 15.41
CA ILE A 351 -8.91 10.61 14.85
C ILE A 351 -8.92 11.65 15.96
N VAL A 352 -9.69 11.44 17.03
CA VAL A 352 -9.75 12.37 18.16
C VAL A 352 -8.39 12.55 18.82
N ASN A 353 -7.63 11.46 19.00
CA ASN A 353 -6.25 11.52 19.53
C ASN A 353 -5.32 12.34 18.63
N PHE A 354 -5.45 12.21 17.30
CA PHE A 354 -4.65 12.99 16.36
C PHE A 354 -4.90 14.49 16.51
N TRP A 355 -6.17 14.91 16.57
CA TRP A 355 -6.56 16.31 16.69
C TRP A 355 -6.33 16.90 18.07
N SER A 356 -6.36 16.09 19.14
CA SER A 356 -6.00 16.51 20.50
C SER A 356 -4.50 16.80 20.68
N ASN A 357 -3.67 16.38 19.73
CA ASN A 357 -2.23 16.59 19.79
C ASN A 357 -1.84 17.96 19.21
N LYS A 358 -1.36 18.87 20.07
CA LYS A 358 -0.98 20.23 19.69
C LYS A 358 0.05 20.28 18.54
N THR A 359 0.99 19.36 18.50
CA THR A 359 2.02 19.33 17.42
C THR A 359 1.39 18.99 16.08
N ASN A 360 0.43 18.05 16.05
CA ASN A 360 -0.27 17.72 14.81
C ASN A 360 -1.09 18.91 14.31
N MET A 361 -1.81 19.58 15.22
CA MET A 361 -2.56 20.80 14.91
C MET A 361 -1.65 21.89 14.33
N THR A 362 -0.51 22.13 14.95
CA THR A 362 0.47 23.12 14.45
C THR A 362 0.92 22.78 13.03
N ILE A 363 1.29 21.53 12.77
CA ILE A 363 1.75 21.09 11.44
C ILE A 363 0.65 21.24 10.38
N VAL A 364 -0.61 20.91 10.72
CA VAL A 364 -1.75 21.09 9.81
C VAL A 364 -1.96 22.57 9.50
N ASN A 365 -2.02 23.42 10.52
CA ASN A 365 -2.19 24.86 10.34
C ASN A 365 -1.06 25.47 9.51
N GLU A 366 0.18 25.08 9.77
CA GLU A 366 1.33 25.50 8.95
C GLU A 366 1.19 25.08 7.47
N CYS A 367 0.65 23.89 7.17
CA CYS A 367 0.40 23.49 5.78
C CYS A 367 -0.61 24.45 5.11
N LEU A 368 -1.69 24.80 5.81
CA LEU A 368 -2.71 25.71 5.30
C LEU A 368 -2.15 27.14 5.12
N GLU A 369 -1.42 27.67 6.12
CA GLU A 369 -0.76 28.98 6.06
C GLU A 369 0.27 29.07 4.94
N ARG A 370 0.93 27.95 4.58
CA ARG A 370 1.91 27.84 3.49
C ARG A 370 1.27 27.62 2.12
N GLY A 371 -0.07 27.73 2.06
CA GLY A 371 -0.83 27.81 0.82
C GLY A 371 -1.47 26.49 0.36
N VAL A 372 -1.60 25.49 1.23
CA VAL A 372 -2.40 24.30 0.91
C VAL A 372 -3.89 24.68 0.90
N ILE A 373 -4.55 24.41 -0.21
CA ILE A 373 -5.97 24.69 -0.44
C ILE A 373 -6.69 23.36 -0.62
N LEU A 374 -7.67 23.12 0.23
CA LEU A 374 -8.52 21.92 0.13
C LEU A 374 -9.72 22.24 -0.76
N LYS A 375 -9.75 21.59 -1.92
CA LYS A 375 -10.89 21.68 -2.83
C LYS A 375 -11.96 20.70 -2.38
N TRP A 376 -13.18 21.20 -2.30
CA TRP A 376 -14.38 20.39 -2.15
C TRP A 376 -15.26 20.64 -3.37
N GLU A 377 -15.47 19.61 -4.16
CA GLU A 377 -16.52 19.62 -5.15
C GLU A 377 -17.74 18.99 -4.52
N SER A 378 -18.71 19.82 -4.13
CA SER A 378 -19.97 19.29 -3.63
C SER A 378 -20.58 18.38 -4.71
N SER A 379 -20.94 17.17 -4.34
CA SER A 379 -21.72 16.24 -5.18
C SER A 379 -23.13 16.76 -5.53
N SER A 380 -23.38 18.04 -5.35
CA SER A 380 -24.65 18.72 -5.59
C SER A 380 -24.93 19.11 -7.04
N GLN A 381 -24.07 18.75 -8.00
CA GLN A 381 -24.45 18.77 -9.42
C GLN A 381 -25.09 17.43 -9.79
N GLY A 382 -26.31 17.22 -9.32
CA GLY A 382 -27.26 16.22 -9.76
C GLY A 382 -26.74 14.78 -9.77
N ASN A 383 -27.42 13.87 -9.10
CA ASN A 383 -27.24 12.40 -9.17
C ASN A 383 -27.42 11.85 -10.61
N PHE A 384 -26.82 12.53 -11.61
CA PHE A 384 -27.02 12.20 -13.00
C PHE A 384 -26.37 10.85 -13.36
N LEU A 385 -25.35 10.45 -12.59
CA LEU A 385 -24.61 9.21 -12.79
C LEU A 385 -24.78 8.23 -11.62
N GLU A 386 -25.71 8.48 -10.72
CA GLU A 386 -25.97 7.61 -9.57
C GLU A 386 -26.29 6.17 -10.03
N GLY A 387 -25.52 5.21 -9.48
CA GLY A 387 -25.63 3.80 -9.87
C GLY A 387 -24.94 3.43 -11.19
N ALA A 388 -24.34 4.36 -11.91
CA ALA A 388 -23.56 4.07 -13.10
C ALA A 388 -22.14 3.60 -12.73
N ILE A 389 -21.67 2.55 -13.40
CA ILE A 389 -20.32 2.01 -13.20
C ILE A 389 -19.44 2.47 -14.36
N PHE A 390 -18.39 3.25 -14.05
CA PHE A 390 -17.45 3.73 -15.04
C PHE A 390 -16.13 2.97 -14.95
N VAL A 391 -15.62 2.57 -16.12
CA VAL A 391 -14.29 1.96 -16.26
C VAL A 391 -13.49 2.75 -17.29
N PHE A 392 -12.39 3.35 -16.85
CA PHE A 392 -11.49 4.11 -17.72
C PHE A 392 -10.37 3.22 -18.25
N THR A 393 -10.38 2.92 -19.55
CA THR A 393 -9.35 2.15 -20.24
C THR A 393 -8.70 2.99 -21.34
N GLY A 394 -7.41 2.75 -21.59
CA GLY A 394 -6.68 3.47 -22.64
C GLY A 394 -6.34 4.93 -22.30
N SER A 395 -5.96 5.69 -23.31
CA SER A 395 -5.67 7.14 -23.24
C SER A 395 -6.93 7.92 -23.59
N LEU A 396 -7.31 8.84 -22.73
CA LEU A 396 -8.41 9.76 -22.98
C LEU A 396 -7.88 10.99 -23.74
N GLU A 397 -8.63 11.49 -24.73
CA GLU A 397 -8.17 12.60 -25.58
C GLU A 397 -8.12 13.95 -24.87
N LYS A 398 -9.03 14.21 -23.92
CA LYS A 398 -9.21 15.54 -23.29
C LYS A 398 -8.93 15.55 -21.78
N LEU A 399 -8.88 14.41 -21.13
CA LEU A 399 -8.69 14.27 -19.68
C LEU A 399 -7.71 13.14 -19.41
N ASN A 400 -6.87 13.25 -18.39
CA ASN A 400 -6.16 12.08 -17.93
C ASN A 400 -7.11 11.15 -17.14
N ARG A 401 -6.70 9.89 -16.91
CA ARG A 401 -7.55 8.87 -16.25
C ARG A 401 -8.04 9.32 -14.86
N LYS A 402 -7.22 10.08 -14.15
CA LYS A 402 -7.52 10.57 -12.81
C LYS A 402 -8.55 11.69 -12.86
N GLU A 403 -8.38 12.67 -13.75
CA GLU A 403 -9.34 13.75 -13.97
C GLU A 403 -10.70 13.23 -14.42
N ALA A 404 -10.70 12.19 -15.26
CA ALA A 404 -11.95 11.55 -15.68
C ALA A 404 -12.64 10.81 -14.53
N GLN A 405 -11.88 10.13 -13.66
CA GLN A 405 -12.42 9.52 -12.45
C GLN A 405 -13.00 10.55 -11.48
N GLU A 406 -12.25 11.63 -11.23
CA GLU A 406 -12.70 12.73 -10.35
C GLU A 406 -13.99 13.36 -10.91
N LYS A 407 -14.07 13.56 -12.21
CA LYS A 407 -15.26 14.12 -12.87
C LYS A 407 -16.49 13.21 -12.77
N VAL A 408 -16.31 11.89 -12.88
CA VAL A 408 -17.43 10.94 -12.70
C VAL A 408 -17.89 10.92 -11.25
N TYR A 409 -16.95 10.93 -10.29
CA TYR A 409 -17.31 11.01 -8.87
C TYR A 409 -18.06 12.31 -8.50
N SER A 410 -17.77 13.41 -9.18
CA SER A 410 -18.48 14.68 -8.95
C SER A 410 -19.90 14.72 -9.51
N LEU A 411 -20.27 13.74 -10.32
CA LEU A 411 -21.59 13.64 -10.97
C LEU A 411 -22.50 12.58 -10.34
N GLY A 412 -22.05 11.89 -9.29
CA GLY A 412 -22.83 10.91 -8.51
C GLY A 412 -22.12 9.55 -8.40
#